data_41232d74e5162296cb062cec09939d05
#
_entry.id   41232d74e5162296cb062cec09939d05
#
_cell.length_a   1.000
_cell.length_b   1.000
_cell.length_c   1.000
_cell.angle_alpha   90.00
_cell.angle_beta   90.00
_cell.angle_gamma   90.00
#
_symmetry.space_group_name_H-M   'P 1'
#
loop_
_entity.id
_entity.type
_entity.pdbx_description
1 polymer ?
#
loop_
_entity_poly.entity_id
_entity_poly.type
_entity_poly.pdbx_seq_one_letter_code
_entity_poly.pdbx_strand_id
1 'polypeptide(L)'
;CCGVHGQMVTMALTAPIITAAFTANAALVAKGQAPIFHPIFMTLGIGFLGGTGNTFGLCVLSCWKAKSQQLKAFGKATIVPSIFRISEPALFGAPIMFNPVLMIPFIANGLIVAILYWLACSFGLVTAPYLLISGTYPIFLSIFVYCLDWRVLVFVALMIPLTLAIWYPFFIAYDHSLCKKEEATKLAEEEA
;
A
#
# COMPACT_ATOMS: atom_id res chain seq x y z
N CYS A 1 10.57 0.51 -11.33
CA CYS A 1 10.40 1.72 -12.17
C CYS A 1 10.60 1.43 -13.66
N CYS A 2 11.09 0.24 -14.04
CA CYS A 2 11.37 -0.12 -15.45
C CYS A 2 10.25 -0.98 -16.08
N GLY A 3 8.99 -0.79 -15.70
CA GLY A 3 7.86 -1.57 -16.23
C GLY A 3 7.72 -3.00 -15.67
N VAL A 4 8.66 -3.44 -14.82
CA VAL A 4 8.60 -4.74 -14.15
C VAL A 4 8.11 -4.54 -12.72
N HIS A 5 7.16 -5.37 -12.29
CA HIS A 5 6.68 -5.35 -10.91
C HIS A 5 7.78 -5.85 -9.97
N GLY A 6 8.50 -4.93 -9.34
CA GLY A 6 9.68 -5.23 -8.51
C GLY A 6 9.42 -6.26 -7.41
N GLN A 7 8.23 -6.22 -6.80
CA GLN A 7 7.83 -7.18 -5.77
C GLN A 7 7.78 -8.63 -6.32
N MET A 8 7.30 -8.84 -7.51
CA MET A 8 7.26 -10.17 -8.13
C MET A 8 8.67 -10.74 -8.32
N VAL A 9 9.62 -9.90 -8.74
CA VAL A 9 11.02 -10.32 -8.93
C VAL A 9 11.71 -10.62 -7.60
N THR A 10 11.52 -9.75 -6.61
CA THR A 10 12.14 -9.93 -5.28
C THR A 10 11.48 -11.05 -4.49
N MET A 11 10.22 -11.38 -4.77
CA MET A 11 9.47 -12.39 -4.03
C MET A 11 10.09 -13.79 -4.12
N ALA A 12 10.71 -14.13 -5.24
CA ALA A 12 11.43 -15.41 -5.39
C ALA A 12 12.57 -15.56 -4.37
N LEU A 13 13.24 -14.46 -4.01
CA LEU A 13 14.32 -14.42 -3.02
C LEU A 13 13.81 -14.24 -1.59
N THR A 14 12.78 -13.45 -1.41
CA THR A 14 12.28 -13.08 -0.07
C THR A 14 11.27 -14.09 0.49
N ALA A 15 10.54 -14.84 -0.35
CA ALA A 15 9.53 -15.79 0.11
C ALA A 15 10.07 -16.88 1.07
N PRO A 16 11.22 -17.52 0.81
CA PRO A 16 11.78 -18.48 1.75
C PRO A 16 12.11 -17.86 3.12
N ILE A 17 12.66 -16.62 3.10
CA ILE A 17 13.03 -15.89 4.32
C ILE A 17 11.77 -15.49 5.11
N ILE A 18 10.73 -15.02 4.43
CA ILE A 18 9.43 -14.70 5.03
C ILE A 18 8.84 -15.96 5.68
N THR A 19 8.79 -17.08 4.96
CA THR A 19 8.24 -18.34 5.46
C THR A 19 9.01 -18.85 6.69
N ALA A 20 10.34 -18.77 6.67
CA ALA A 20 11.17 -19.15 7.81
C ALA A 20 10.88 -18.27 9.04
N ALA A 21 10.74 -16.95 8.86
CA ALA A 21 10.41 -16.01 9.93
C ALA A 21 9.02 -16.28 10.54
N PHE A 22 8.00 -16.55 9.72
CA PHE A 22 6.68 -16.93 10.20
C PHE A 22 6.71 -18.26 10.95
N THR A 23 7.40 -19.26 10.43
CA THR A 23 7.54 -20.58 11.08
C THR A 23 8.24 -20.46 12.44
N ALA A 24 9.30 -19.66 12.52
CA ALA A 24 9.99 -19.40 13.78
C ALA A 24 9.06 -18.74 14.81
N ASN A 25 8.30 -17.71 14.41
CA ASN A 25 7.35 -17.06 15.30
C ASN A 25 6.19 -17.96 15.71
N ALA A 26 5.65 -18.78 14.81
CA ALA A 26 4.62 -19.76 15.13
C ALA A 26 5.12 -20.77 16.19
N ALA A 27 6.39 -21.22 16.07
CA ALA A 27 7.00 -22.11 17.06
C ALA A 27 7.20 -21.42 18.43
N LEU A 28 7.50 -20.13 18.49
CA LEU A 28 7.58 -19.37 19.74
C LEU A 28 6.20 -19.25 20.40
N VAL A 29 5.17 -18.90 19.63
CA VAL A 29 3.80 -18.80 20.13
C VAL A 29 3.28 -20.14 20.64
N ALA A 30 3.58 -21.25 19.95
CA ALA A 30 3.24 -22.61 20.41
C ALA A 30 3.89 -22.97 21.75
N LYS A 31 5.03 -22.35 22.10
CA LYS A 31 5.70 -22.50 23.41
C LYS A 31 5.23 -21.46 24.43
N GLY A 32 4.20 -20.66 24.14
CA GLY A 32 3.71 -19.59 25.00
C GLY A 32 4.63 -18.36 25.08
N GLN A 33 5.57 -18.22 24.14
CA GLN A 33 6.48 -17.08 24.06
C GLN A 33 5.96 -16.03 23.10
N ALA A 34 6.32 -14.76 23.32
CA ALA A 34 5.95 -13.68 22.41
C ALA A 34 6.70 -13.81 21.06
N PRO A 35 6.01 -13.57 19.93
CA PRO A 35 6.66 -13.58 18.63
C PRO A 35 7.62 -12.39 18.50
N ILE A 36 8.72 -12.59 17.76
CA ILE A 36 9.79 -11.61 17.56
C ILE A 36 9.59 -10.91 16.23
N PHE A 37 9.85 -9.61 16.17
CA PHE A 37 9.83 -8.88 14.90
C PHE A 37 11.10 -9.18 14.10
N HIS A 38 10.96 -9.88 12.99
CA HIS A 38 12.04 -10.09 12.03
C HIS A 38 12.07 -8.92 11.03
N PRO A 39 13.26 -8.40 10.64
CA PRO A 39 13.37 -7.28 9.68
C PRO A 39 12.64 -7.50 8.36
N ILE A 40 12.53 -8.74 7.91
CA ILE A 40 11.80 -9.10 6.68
C ILE A 40 10.29 -8.72 6.76
N PHE A 41 9.72 -8.60 7.96
CA PHE A 41 8.32 -8.19 8.13
C PHE A 41 8.07 -6.71 7.81
N MET A 42 9.12 -5.89 7.67
CA MET A 42 8.98 -4.54 7.11
C MET A 42 8.39 -4.58 5.70
N THR A 43 8.63 -5.64 4.93
CA THR A 43 8.04 -5.84 3.61
C THR A 43 6.52 -5.92 3.65
N LEU A 44 5.92 -6.39 4.75
CA LEU A 44 4.47 -6.40 4.96
C LEU A 44 3.95 -4.98 5.12
N GLY A 45 4.66 -4.13 5.89
CA GLY A 45 4.29 -2.72 6.10
C GLY A 45 4.28 -1.90 4.82
N ILE A 46 5.17 -2.20 3.87
CA ILE A 46 5.22 -1.55 2.55
C ILE A 46 3.93 -1.78 1.75
N GLY A 47 3.21 -2.86 2.02
CA GLY A 47 2.00 -3.25 1.28
C GLY A 47 0.74 -3.43 2.15
N PHE A 48 0.63 -2.83 3.32
CA PHE A 48 -0.54 -2.98 4.18
C PHE A 48 -1.80 -2.39 3.59
N LEU A 49 -1.72 -1.18 3.04
CA LEU A 49 -2.86 -0.40 2.59
C LEU A 49 -2.92 -0.32 1.05
N GLY A 50 -3.61 -1.26 0.44
CA GLY A 50 -3.81 -1.27 -1.01
C GLY A 50 -2.64 -1.85 -1.81
N GLY A 51 -1.82 -2.70 -1.19
CA GLY A 51 -0.66 -3.33 -1.81
C GLY A 51 0.57 -2.44 -1.81
N THR A 52 1.53 -2.74 -2.67
CA THR A 52 2.86 -2.10 -2.69
C THR A 52 2.76 -0.58 -2.73
N GLY A 53 3.49 0.11 -1.84
CA GLY A 53 3.49 1.57 -1.73
C GLY A 53 2.28 2.17 -1.05
N ASN A 54 1.43 1.34 -0.42
CA ASN A 54 0.23 1.77 0.28
C ASN A 54 -0.68 2.66 -0.59
N THR A 55 -0.97 2.19 -1.82
CA THR A 55 -1.69 2.93 -2.86
C THR A 55 -3.16 3.17 -2.55
N PHE A 56 -3.71 2.56 -1.51
CA PHE A 56 -5.10 2.75 -1.06
C PHE A 56 -5.44 4.24 -0.88
N GLY A 57 -4.51 5.02 -0.30
CA GLY A 57 -4.70 6.47 -0.13
C GLY A 57 -4.91 7.22 -1.45
N LEU A 58 -4.14 6.88 -2.49
CA LEU A 58 -4.30 7.45 -3.83
C LEU A 58 -5.65 7.06 -4.44
N CYS A 59 -6.06 5.79 -4.32
CA CYS A 59 -7.34 5.31 -4.84
C CYS A 59 -8.52 6.02 -4.18
N VAL A 60 -8.51 6.20 -2.85
CA VAL A 60 -9.54 6.93 -2.10
C VAL A 60 -9.59 8.40 -2.52
N LEU A 61 -8.44 9.08 -2.59
CA LEU A 61 -8.38 10.48 -3.02
C LEU A 61 -8.91 10.66 -4.45
N SER A 62 -8.57 9.73 -5.34
CA SER A 62 -9.05 9.74 -6.73
C SER A 62 -10.56 9.53 -6.84
N CYS A 63 -11.15 8.70 -5.98
CA CYS A 63 -12.62 8.56 -5.92
C CYS A 63 -13.31 9.80 -5.36
N TRP A 64 -12.69 10.46 -4.38
CA TRP A 64 -13.41 11.47 -3.57
C TRP A 64 -13.13 12.90 -4.02
N LYS A 65 -11.88 13.21 -4.40
CA LYS A 65 -11.45 14.59 -4.62
C LYS A 65 -10.95 14.90 -6.03
N ALA A 66 -10.81 13.91 -6.92
CA ALA A 66 -10.34 14.14 -8.27
C ALA A 66 -11.24 15.10 -9.04
N LYS A 67 -10.64 16.03 -9.76
CA LYS A 67 -11.32 16.95 -10.69
C LYS A 67 -11.22 16.42 -12.12
N SER A 68 -10.04 15.91 -12.52
CA SER A 68 -9.83 15.32 -13.85
C SER A 68 -10.69 14.07 -14.06
N GLN A 69 -11.19 13.90 -15.28
CA GLN A 69 -12.00 12.73 -15.63
C GLN A 69 -11.17 11.46 -15.58
N GLN A 70 -9.89 11.55 -15.96
CA GLN A 70 -8.97 10.44 -15.94
C GLN A 70 -8.79 9.88 -14.50
N LEU A 71 -8.54 10.73 -13.49
CA LEU A 71 -8.38 10.25 -12.11
C LEU A 71 -9.70 9.80 -11.48
N LYS A 72 -10.84 10.37 -11.87
CA LYS A 72 -12.16 9.87 -11.46
C LYS A 72 -12.39 8.45 -11.95
N ALA A 73 -12.12 8.19 -13.22
CA ALA A 73 -12.25 6.86 -13.82
C ALA A 73 -11.26 5.87 -13.17
N PHE A 74 -10.00 6.30 -12.97
CA PHE A 74 -8.98 5.53 -12.27
C PHE A 74 -9.43 5.14 -10.86
N GLY A 75 -9.89 6.10 -10.04
CA GLY A 75 -10.33 5.85 -8.68
C GLY A 75 -11.44 4.79 -8.62
N LYS A 76 -12.46 4.94 -9.47
CA LYS A 76 -13.59 3.98 -9.53
C LYS A 76 -13.12 2.56 -9.92
N ALA A 77 -12.17 2.44 -10.83
CA ALA A 77 -11.64 1.16 -11.28
C ALA A 77 -10.73 0.48 -10.25
N THR A 78 -10.02 1.27 -9.42
CA THR A 78 -8.96 0.74 -8.55
C THR A 78 -9.33 0.62 -7.09
N ILE A 79 -10.41 1.27 -6.63
CA ILE A 79 -10.79 1.27 -5.21
C ILE A 79 -11.09 -0.15 -4.69
N VAL A 80 -11.84 -0.96 -5.43
CA VAL A 80 -12.18 -2.32 -5.02
C VAL A 80 -10.94 -3.22 -4.98
N PRO A 81 -10.11 -3.33 -6.04
CA PRO A 81 -8.85 -4.07 -5.95
C PRO A 81 -7.95 -3.62 -4.79
N SER A 82 -7.87 -2.31 -4.51
CA SER A 82 -7.01 -1.79 -3.45
C SER A 82 -7.46 -2.23 -2.04
N ILE A 83 -8.76 -2.43 -1.81
CA ILE A 83 -9.27 -3.01 -0.55
C ILE A 83 -8.73 -4.43 -0.35
N PHE A 84 -8.56 -5.18 -1.42
CA PHE A 84 -7.99 -6.54 -1.41
C PHE A 84 -6.45 -6.55 -1.52
N ARG A 85 -5.79 -5.41 -1.37
CA ARG A 85 -4.33 -5.26 -1.44
C ARG A 85 -3.73 -5.60 -2.82
N ILE A 86 -4.52 -5.45 -3.87
CA ILE A 86 -4.09 -5.63 -5.25
C ILE A 86 -3.65 -4.25 -5.78
N SER A 87 -2.35 -4.05 -5.94
CA SER A 87 -1.77 -2.77 -6.35
C SER A 87 -1.59 -2.61 -7.86
N GLU A 88 -1.64 -3.68 -8.62
CA GLU A 88 -1.37 -3.69 -10.06
C GLU A 88 -2.25 -2.71 -10.83
N PRO A 89 -3.58 -2.67 -10.63
CA PRO A 89 -4.44 -1.70 -11.31
C PRO A 89 -4.09 -0.25 -10.96
N ALA A 90 -3.63 0.00 -9.73
CA ALA A 90 -3.21 1.33 -9.29
C ALA A 90 -1.85 1.73 -9.90
N LEU A 91 -0.90 0.80 -9.97
CA LEU A 91 0.44 1.05 -10.51
C LEU A 91 0.44 1.37 -12.01
N PHE A 92 -0.43 0.69 -12.76
CA PHE A 92 -0.52 0.84 -14.21
C PHE A 92 -1.59 1.83 -14.64
N GLY A 93 -2.68 1.96 -13.90
CA GLY A 93 -3.80 2.86 -14.23
C GLY A 93 -3.50 4.35 -13.95
N ALA A 94 -2.86 4.69 -12.84
CA ALA A 94 -2.14 5.95 -12.70
C ALA A 94 -0.68 5.61 -12.98
N PRO A 95 -0.01 6.14 -14.02
CA PRO A 95 1.32 5.70 -14.41
C PRO A 95 2.37 6.11 -13.35
N ILE A 96 2.24 5.54 -12.15
CA ILE A 96 3.08 5.83 -10.98
C ILE A 96 4.55 5.58 -11.31
N MET A 97 4.81 4.51 -12.06
CA MET A 97 6.16 4.08 -12.39
C MET A 97 6.91 5.05 -13.32
N PHE A 98 6.18 5.82 -14.14
CA PHE A 98 6.75 6.76 -15.09
C PHE A 98 6.52 8.22 -14.69
N ASN A 99 5.90 8.46 -13.54
CA ASN A 99 5.61 9.79 -13.05
C ASN A 99 6.40 10.08 -11.76
N PRO A 100 7.46 10.91 -11.83
CA PRO A 100 8.28 11.23 -10.67
C PRO A 100 7.48 11.86 -9.52
N VAL A 101 6.40 12.60 -9.83
CA VAL A 101 5.54 13.22 -8.82
C VAL A 101 4.82 12.18 -7.98
N LEU A 102 4.31 11.11 -8.58
CA LEU A 102 3.63 10.03 -7.87
C LEU A 102 4.59 9.00 -7.28
N MET A 103 5.79 8.87 -7.83
CA MET A 103 6.82 7.94 -7.35
C MET A 103 7.35 8.35 -5.97
N ILE A 104 7.46 9.65 -5.68
CA ILE A 104 7.92 10.14 -4.38
C ILE A 104 7.00 9.66 -3.24
N PRO A 105 5.68 9.94 -3.24
CA PRO A 105 4.79 9.48 -2.18
C PRO A 105 4.65 7.95 -2.15
N PHE A 106 4.78 7.28 -3.28
CA PHE A 106 4.75 5.81 -3.36
C PHE A 106 5.88 5.19 -2.53
N ILE A 107 7.12 5.68 -2.68
CA ILE A 107 8.28 5.19 -1.94
C ILE A 107 8.19 5.65 -0.47
N ALA A 108 7.94 6.94 -0.24
CA ALA A 108 7.90 7.52 1.09
C ALA A 108 6.83 6.86 1.98
N ASN A 109 5.63 6.65 1.45
CA ASN A 109 4.52 6.05 2.17
C ASN A 109 4.82 4.59 2.55
N GLY A 110 5.37 3.81 1.62
CA GLY A 110 5.80 2.44 1.90
C GLY A 110 6.82 2.38 3.04
N LEU A 111 7.84 3.23 3.00
CA LEU A 111 8.90 3.28 4.03
C LEU A 111 8.36 3.77 5.38
N ILE A 112 7.58 4.83 5.40
CA ILE A 112 7.02 5.40 6.63
C ILE A 112 6.15 4.38 7.35
N VAL A 113 5.23 3.72 6.65
CA VAL A 113 4.34 2.71 7.25
C VAL A 113 5.15 1.50 7.73
N ALA A 114 6.17 1.06 6.98
CA ALA A 114 7.04 -0.04 7.39
C ALA A 114 7.82 0.28 8.68
N ILE A 115 8.37 1.50 8.79
CA ILE A 115 9.08 1.96 9.98
C ILE A 115 8.13 2.08 11.18
N LEU A 116 6.94 2.65 10.99
CA LEU A 116 5.95 2.76 12.04
C LEU A 116 5.46 1.38 12.51
N TYR A 117 5.30 0.43 11.61
CA TYR A 117 4.97 -0.94 11.96
C TYR A 117 6.07 -1.62 12.77
N TRP A 118 7.34 -1.45 12.36
CA TRP A 118 8.48 -1.93 13.13
C TRP A 118 8.52 -1.32 14.54
N LEU A 119 8.34 0.00 14.66
CA LEU A 119 8.30 0.69 15.95
C LEU A 119 7.14 0.18 16.81
N ALA A 120 5.94 0.04 16.25
CA ALA A 120 4.77 -0.45 16.98
C ALA A 120 4.99 -1.87 17.53
N CYS A 121 5.62 -2.76 16.75
CA CYS A 121 5.98 -4.10 17.22
C CYS A 121 7.11 -4.05 18.27
N SER A 122 8.13 -3.19 18.08
CA SER A 122 9.27 -3.07 18.99
C SER A 122 8.87 -2.52 20.38
N PHE A 123 7.88 -1.63 20.41
CA PHE A 123 7.32 -1.12 21.67
C PHE A 123 6.23 -2.03 22.27
N GLY A 124 5.93 -3.17 21.64
CA GLY A 124 4.90 -4.10 22.12
C GLY A 124 3.46 -3.56 21.98
N LEU A 125 3.26 -2.49 21.19
CA LEU A 125 1.92 -1.94 20.91
C LEU A 125 1.11 -2.88 20.02
N VAL A 126 1.78 -3.61 19.12
CA VAL A 126 1.20 -4.56 18.18
C VAL A 126 2.00 -5.85 18.22
N THR A 127 1.32 -6.98 18.18
CA THR A 127 1.96 -8.29 18.12
C THR A 127 2.65 -8.50 16.78
N ALA A 128 3.89 -9.00 16.78
CA ALA A 128 4.60 -9.35 15.55
C ALA A 128 3.88 -10.48 14.81
N PRO A 129 3.92 -10.51 13.47
CA PRO A 129 3.20 -11.51 12.68
C PRO A 129 3.78 -12.90 12.90
N TYR A 130 2.90 -13.90 13.04
CA TYR A 130 3.27 -15.30 13.26
C TYR A 130 2.43 -16.31 12.47
N LEU A 131 1.35 -15.87 11.81
CA LEU A 131 0.55 -16.73 10.95
C LEU A 131 0.73 -16.31 9.49
N LEU A 132 1.22 -17.22 8.67
CA LEU A 132 1.32 -17.02 7.24
C LEU A 132 0.01 -17.45 6.57
N ILE A 133 -0.67 -16.51 5.92
CA ILE A 133 -1.85 -16.79 5.09
C ILE A 133 -1.49 -16.61 3.62
N SER A 134 -1.97 -17.55 2.80
CA SER A 134 -1.87 -17.44 1.34
C SER A 134 -3.20 -16.97 0.78
N GLY A 135 -3.15 -16.03 -0.16
CA GLY A 135 -4.34 -15.49 -0.82
C GLY A 135 -4.52 -13.98 -0.64
N THR A 136 -5.53 -13.47 -1.33
CA THR A 136 -5.86 -12.04 -1.38
C THR A 136 -7.10 -11.82 -0.50
N TYR A 137 -6.90 -11.15 0.62
CA TYR A 137 -7.96 -10.85 1.59
C TYR A 137 -8.09 -9.34 1.77
N PRO A 138 -9.27 -8.84 2.21
CA PRO A 138 -9.44 -7.44 2.58
C PRO A 138 -8.40 -6.98 3.60
N ILE A 139 -8.00 -5.70 3.53
CA ILE A 139 -6.94 -5.10 4.34
C ILE A 139 -7.04 -5.51 5.82
N PHE A 140 -8.17 -5.23 6.46
CA PHE A 140 -8.34 -5.48 7.90
C PHE A 140 -8.26 -6.96 8.25
N LEU A 141 -8.88 -7.83 7.42
CA LEU A 141 -8.90 -9.27 7.66
C LEU A 141 -7.51 -9.87 7.53
N SER A 142 -6.77 -9.53 6.46
CA SER A 142 -5.46 -10.12 6.23
C SER A 142 -4.45 -9.72 7.31
N ILE A 143 -4.47 -8.46 7.75
CA ILE A 143 -3.52 -7.98 8.76
C ILE A 143 -3.90 -8.53 10.14
N PHE A 144 -5.20 -8.62 10.44
CA PHE A 144 -5.67 -9.26 11.66
C PHE A 144 -5.21 -10.72 11.76
N VAL A 145 -5.38 -11.50 10.70
CA VAL A 145 -5.00 -12.93 10.71
C VAL A 145 -3.49 -13.14 10.85
N TYR A 146 -2.65 -12.24 10.30
CA TYR A 146 -1.19 -12.35 10.50
C TYR A 146 -0.76 -12.32 11.97
N CYS A 147 -1.48 -11.55 12.80
CA CYS A 147 -1.08 -11.26 14.19
C CYS A 147 -2.06 -11.81 15.23
N LEU A 148 -3.32 -12.13 14.85
CA LEU A 148 -4.47 -12.44 15.72
C LEU A 148 -4.58 -11.46 16.91
N ASP A 149 -4.33 -10.18 16.67
CA ASP A 149 -4.36 -9.12 17.67
C ASP A 149 -5.26 -7.98 17.18
N TRP A 150 -6.25 -7.59 17.99
CA TRP A 150 -7.14 -6.48 17.66
C TRP A 150 -6.41 -5.12 17.61
N ARG A 151 -5.28 -4.98 18.30
CA ARG A 151 -4.46 -3.77 18.32
C ARG A 151 -3.92 -3.43 16.94
N VAL A 152 -3.67 -4.45 16.12
CA VAL A 152 -3.23 -4.24 14.74
C VAL A 152 -4.31 -3.57 13.89
N LEU A 153 -5.60 -3.81 14.18
CA LEU A 153 -6.71 -3.13 13.49
C LEU A 153 -6.72 -1.63 13.80
N VAL A 154 -6.47 -1.27 15.06
CA VAL A 154 -6.33 0.14 15.48
C VAL A 154 -5.13 0.78 14.78
N PHE A 155 -4.00 0.09 14.74
CA PHE A 155 -2.81 0.56 14.02
C PHE A 155 -3.12 0.83 12.55
N VAL A 156 -3.76 -0.11 11.85
CA VAL A 156 -4.14 0.05 10.43
C VAL A 156 -5.12 1.21 10.24
N ALA A 157 -6.11 1.34 11.14
CA ALA A 157 -7.06 2.44 11.09
C ALA A 157 -6.37 3.82 11.24
N LEU A 158 -5.33 3.91 12.07
CA LEU A 158 -4.51 5.12 12.21
C LEU A 158 -3.59 5.37 11.00
N MET A 159 -3.17 4.31 10.30
CA MET A 159 -2.34 4.44 9.09
C MET A 159 -3.14 4.95 7.89
N ILE A 160 -4.47 4.76 7.83
CA ILE A 160 -5.30 5.26 6.72
C ILE A 160 -5.22 6.79 6.59
N PRO A 161 -5.53 7.60 7.61
CA PRO A 161 -5.42 9.07 7.50
C PRO A 161 -3.98 9.53 7.24
N LEU A 162 -2.97 8.85 7.80
CA LEU A 162 -1.57 9.14 7.52
C LEU A 162 -1.24 8.93 6.04
N THR A 163 -1.64 7.80 5.49
CA THR A 163 -1.46 7.46 4.07
C THR A 163 -2.14 8.49 3.17
N LEU A 164 -3.37 8.90 3.49
CA LEU A 164 -4.09 9.96 2.78
C LEU A 164 -3.32 11.29 2.85
N ALA A 165 -2.81 11.66 4.01
CA ALA A 165 -2.05 12.90 4.20
C ALA A 165 -0.76 12.92 3.37
N ILE A 166 -0.04 11.79 3.29
CA ILE A 166 1.19 11.68 2.49
C ILE A 166 0.88 11.77 0.99
N TRP A 167 -0.18 11.12 0.52
CA TRP A 167 -0.57 11.15 -0.89
C TRP A 167 -1.17 12.50 -1.32
N TYR A 168 -1.83 13.23 -0.41
CA TYR A 168 -2.64 14.39 -0.72
C TYR A 168 -1.93 15.50 -1.51
N PRO A 169 -0.75 16.01 -1.11
CA PRO A 169 -0.09 17.10 -1.84
C PRO A 169 0.31 16.70 -3.26
N PHE A 170 0.79 15.48 -3.43
CA PHE A 170 1.21 14.97 -4.74
C PHE A 170 0.01 14.65 -5.64
N PHE A 171 -1.07 14.16 -5.04
CA PHE A 171 -2.34 13.95 -5.72
C PHE A 171 -2.88 15.26 -6.31
N ILE A 172 -2.92 16.36 -5.53
CA ILE A 172 -3.39 17.66 -6.02
C ILE A 172 -2.51 18.17 -7.17
N ALA A 173 -1.19 18.08 -7.04
CA ALA A 173 -0.27 18.50 -8.08
C ALA A 173 -0.49 17.73 -9.39
N TYR A 174 -0.70 16.42 -9.27
CA TYR A 174 -0.94 15.56 -10.43
C TYR A 174 -2.33 15.80 -11.05
N ASP A 175 -3.39 15.88 -10.24
CA ASP A 175 -4.76 16.17 -10.72
C ASP A 175 -4.83 17.49 -11.47
N HIS A 176 -4.18 18.55 -10.94
CA HIS A 176 -4.11 19.83 -11.62
C HIS A 176 -3.38 19.76 -12.97
N SER A 177 -2.33 18.95 -13.07
CA SER A 177 -1.61 18.76 -14.34
C SER A 177 -2.46 18.04 -15.38
N LEU A 178 -3.30 17.09 -14.94
CA LEU A 178 -4.23 16.38 -15.82
C LEU A 178 -5.38 17.26 -16.28
N CYS A 179 -5.97 18.07 -15.38
CA CYS A 179 -7.02 19.04 -15.77
C CYS A 179 -6.54 19.98 -16.87
N LYS A 180 -5.31 20.52 -16.75
CA LYS A 180 -4.73 21.37 -17.80
C LYS A 180 -4.57 20.65 -19.15
N LYS A 181 -4.19 19.38 -19.12
CA LYS A 181 -4.08 18.58 -20.35
C LYS A 181 -5.44 18.29 -20.96
N GLU A 182 -6.45 17.99 -20.15
CA GLU A 182 -7.82 17.75 -20.61
C GLU A 182 -8.41 19.03 -21.24
N GLU A 183 -8.15 20.21 -20.65
CA GLU A 183 -8.58 21.50 -21.21
C GLU A 183 -7.89 21.80 -22.56
N ALA A 184 -6.58 21.59 -22.63
CA ALA A 184 -5.83 21.80 -23.87
C ALA A 184 -6.29 20.86 -25.00
N THR A 185 -6.62 19.63 -24.68
CA THR A 185 -7.15 18.67 -25.67
C THR A 185 -8.51 19.09 -26.18
N LYS A 186 -9.41 19.57 -25.31
CA LYS A 186 -10.74 20.07 -25.73
C LYS A 186 -10.67 21.28 -26.64
N LEU A 187 -9.79 22.23 -26.32
CA LEU A 187 -9.58 23.43 -27.18
C LEU A 187 -9.06 23.03 -28.56
N ALA A 188 -8.14 22.06 -28.63
CA ALA A 188 -7.62 21.56 -29.90
C ALA A 188 -8.68 20.80 -30.73
N GLU A 189 -9.64 20.15 -30.08
CA GLU A 189 -10.77 19.49 -30.75
C GLU A 189 -11.84 20.49 -31.23
N GLU A 190 -12.01 21.64 -30.55
CA GLU A 190 -12.92 22.70 -30.96
C GLU A 190 -12.38 23.56 -32.13
N GLU A 191 -11.04 23.56 -32.30
CA GLU A 191 -10.38 24.29 -33.38
C GLU A 191 -10.19 23.46 -34.67
N ALA A 192 -10.47 22.15 -34.64
CA ALA A 192 -10.28 21.22 -35.76
C ALA A 192 -11.56 20.97 -36.54
#